data_37b4b88b90cf1f2e6914381ae87d895b
#
_entry.id   37b4b88b90cf1f2e6914381ae87d895b
#
_cell.length_a   1.000
_cell.length_b   1.000
_cell.length_c   1.000
_cell.angle_alpha   90.00
_cell.angle_beta   90.00
_cell.angle_gamma   90.00
#
_symmetry.space_group_name_H-M   'P 1'
#
loop_
_entity.id
_entity.type
_entity.pdbx_description
1 polymer ?
#
loop_
_entity_poly.entity_id
_entity_poly.type
_entity_poly.pdbx_seq_one_letter_code
_entity_poly.pdbx_strand_id
1 'polypeptide(L)'
;MATSMYFGASKELILFSRYLRQHMTPAEKVLWEHIRNKSFGYKFRNQHALYKYVVDFFCFELLLFIEVDGSIHTLTEIALNDKERESNLLSLGLHIIRFTNEEIFTNIEKVLADIKHIISEIETLKSFETNISY
;
A
#
# COMPACT_ATOMS: atom_id res chain seq x y z
N MET A 1 -17.33 -16.52 -3.98
CA MET A 1 -16.46 -15.95 -5.00
C MET A 1 -15.20 -15.37 -4.40
N ALA A 2 -14.06 -15.70 -4.98
CA ALA A 2 -12.80 -15.15 -4.50
C ALA A 2 -12.76 -13.64 -4.78
N THR A 3 -12.26 -12.88 -3.82
CA THR A 3 -12.08 -11.45 -4.00
C THR A 3 -10.91 -11.21 -4.96
N SER A 4 -11.15 -10.41 -5.99
CA SER A 4 -10.10 -10.00 -6.90
C SER A 4 -9.13 -9.06 -6.18
N MET A 5 -7.85 -9.13 -6.53
CA MET A 5 -6.86 -8.18 -5.99
C MET A 5 -7.16 -6.73 -6.36
N TYR A 6 -8.08 -6.50 -7.29
CA TYR A 6 -8.50 -5.15 -7.67
C TYR A 6 -9.70 -4.65 -6.87
N PHE A 7 -10.34 -5.50 -6.09
CA PHE A 7 -11.49 -5.15 -5.26
C PHE A 7 -12.55 -4.37 -6.02
N GLY A 8 -12.83 -4.80 -7.25
CA GLY A 8 -13.86 -4.20 -8.09
C GLY A 8 -13.45 -2.92 -8.80
N ALA A 9 -12.16 -2.61 -8.87
CA ALA A 9 -11.69 -1.42 -9.58
C ALA A 9 -12.14 -1.45 -11.04
N SER A 10 -12.52 -0.29 -11.56
CA SER A 10 -12.95 -0.17 -12.95
C SER A 10 -11.79 -0.39 -13.91
N LYS A 11 -12.14 -0.73 -15.16
CA LYS A 11 -11.16 -0.86 -16.22
C LYS A 11 -10.41 0.45 -16.44
N GLU A 12 -11.12 1.57 -16.36
CA GLU A 12 -10.54 2.90 -16.51
C GLU A 12 -9.52 3.18 -15.43
N LEU A 13 -9.81 2.79 -14.19
CA LEU A 13 -8.89 2.99 -13.10
C LEU A 13 -7.64 2.12 -13.25
N ILE A 14 -7.81 0.89 -13.71
CA ILE A 14 -6.69 0.00 -13.98
C ILE A 14 -5.79 0.58 -15.06
N LEU A 15 -6.37 1.14 -16.13
CA LEU A 15 -5.59 1.80 -17.18
C LEU A 15 -4.85 3.03 -16.65
N PHE A 16 -5.51 3.81 -15.80
CA PHE A 16 -4.88 4.97 -15.18
C PHE A 16 -3.70 4.56 -14.29
N SER A 17 -3.83 3.45 -13.56
CA SER A 17 -2.74 2.97 -12.73
C SER A 17 -1.51 2.61 -13.57
N ARG A 18 -1.70 2.09 -14.77
CA ARG A 18 -0.60 1.79 -15.69
C ARG A 18 0.12 3.06 -16.14
N TYR A 19 -0.65 4.12 -16.38
CA TYR A 19 -0.06 5.43 -16.69
C TYR A 19 0.79 5.91 -15.50
N LEU A 20 0.27 5.82 -14.29
CA LEU A 20 0.98 6.27 -13.08
C LEU A 20 2.27 5.51 -12.84
N ARG A 21 2.35 4.23 -13.22
CA ARG A 21 3.59 3.46 -13.07
C ARG A 21 4.75 4.08 -13.84
N GLN A 22 4.47 4.76 -14.92
CA GLN A 22 5.49 5.42 -15.72
C GLN A 22 5.77 6.84 -15.23
N HIS A 23 5.05 7.30 -14.22
CA HIS A 23 5.16 8.66 -13.68
C HIS A 23 5.34 8.64 -12.17
N MET A 24 6.06 7.64 -11.66
CA MET A 24 6.34 7.54 -10.22
C MET A 24 7.21 8.71 -9.77
N THR A 25 6.95 9.17 -8.54
CA THR A 25 7.78 10.22 -7.94
C THR A 25 9.16 9.67 -7.58
N PRO A 26 10.16 10.54 -7.36
CA PRO A 26 11.48 10.07 -6.94
C PRO A 26 11.45 9.22 -5.67
N ALA A 27 10.67 9.61 -4.66
CA ALA A 27 10.59 8.83 -3.41
C ALA A 27 9.95 7.46 -3.66
N GLU A 28 8.90 7.40 -4.48
CA GLU A 28 8.28 6.13 -4.84
C GLU A 28 9.26 5.22 -5.55
N LYS A 29 10.07 5.77 -6.45
CA LYS A 29 11.08 4.99 -7.16
C LYS A 29 12.12 4.41 -6.20
N VAL A 30 12.56 5.20 -5.25
CA VAL A 30 13.53 4.73 -4.25
C VAL A 30 12.96 3.56 -3.46
N LEU A 31 11.75 3.72 -2.93
CA LEU A 31 11.14 2.66 -2.14
C LEU A 31 10.89 1.41 -2.99
N TRP A 32 10.41 1.59 -4.21
CA TRP A 32 10.12 0.47 -5.12
C TRP A 32 11.35 -0.40 -5.36
N GLU A 33 12.54 0.20 -5.52
CA GLU A 33 13.77 -0.57 -5.71
C GLU A 33 14.05 -1.50 -4.53
N HIS A 34 13.60 -1.15 -3.34
CA HIS A 34 13.83 -1.96 -2.14
C HIS A 34 12.76 -3.03 -1.91
N ILE A 35 11.55 -2.86 -2.46
CA ILE A 35 10.47 -3.79 -2.16
C ILE A 35 10.07 -4.71 -3.32
N ARG A 36 10.51 -4.39 -4.52
CA ARG A 36 10.23 -5.21 -5.70
C ARG A 36 10.96 -6.56 -5.63
N ASN A 37 10.61 -7.46 -6.55
CA ASN A 37 11.28 -8.76 -6.70
C ASN A 37 11.21 -9.63 -5.44
N LYS A 38 10.10 -9.53 -4.69
CA LYS A 38 9.88 -10.31 -3.48
C LYS A 38 10.97 -10.12 -2.43
N SER A 39 11.52 -8.90 -2.32
CA SER A 39 12.56 -8.60 -1.34
C SER A 39 12.19 -8.97 0.10
N PHE A 40 10.91 -8.88 0.44
CA PHE A 40 10.39 -9.25 1.75
C PHE A 40 9.73 -10.63 1.76
N GLY A 41 9.90 -11.40 0.70
CA GLY A 41 9.27 -12.72 0.59
C GLY A 41 7.88 -12.70 -0.03
N TYR A 42 7.35 -11.54 -0.35
CA TYR A 42 6.02 -11.35 -0.90
C TYR A 42 6.06 -10.49 -2.16
N LYS A 43 5.10 -10.71 -3.05
CA LYS A 43 4.99 -9.90 -4.26
C LYS A 43 4.25 -8.60 -3.96
N PHE A 44 4.92 -7.49 -4.20
CA PHE A 44 4.30 -6.17 -4.17
C PHE A 44 4.10 -5.65 -5.59
N ARG A 45 3.00 -4.94 -5.79
CA ARG A 45 2.70 -4.25 -7.04
C ARG A 45 2.79 -2.75 -6.81
N ASN A 46 3.32 -2.03 -7.78
CA ASN A 46 3.38 -0.57 -7.68
C ASN A 46 2.22 0.06 -8.44
N GLN A 47 1.73 1.18 -7.95
CA GLN A 47 0.62 1.93 -8.53
C GLN A 47 -0.53 0.99 -8.89
N HIS A 48 -1.14 0.44 -7.87
CA HIS A 48 -2.15 -0.61 -8.02
C HIS A 48 -3.57 -0.06 -7.88
N ALA A 49 -4.42 -0.34 -8.86
CA ALA A 49 -5.83 0.05 -8.80
C ALA A 49 -6.55 -0.86 -7.81
N LEU A 50 -7.23 -0.26 -6.84
CA LEU A 50 -7.84 -0.96 -5.73
C LEU A 50 -9.15 -0.27 -5.37
N TYR A 51 -10.29 -0.94 -5.61
CA TYR A 51 -11.61 -0.39 -5.38
C TYR A 51 -11.81 0.90 -6.19
N LYS A 52 -11.87 2.07 -5.58
CA LYS A 52 -12.04 3.36 -6.25
C LYS A 52 -10.74 4.17 -6.32
N TYR A 53 -9.64 3.61 -5.87
CA TYR A 53 -8.40 4.34 -5.66
C TYR A 53 -7.22 3.66 -6.35
N VAL A 54 -6.12 4.39 -6.45
CA VAL A 54 -4.82 3.80 -6.78
C VAL A 54 -3.95 3.94 -5.55
N VAL A 55 -3.37 2.83 -5.10
CA VAL A 55 -2.45 2.83 -3.97
C VAL A 55 -1.02 2.70 -4.49
N ASP A 56 -0.06 3.27 -3.78
CA ASP A 56 1.31 3.31 -4.25
C ASP A 56 1.93 1.93 -4.38
N PHE A 57 1.78 1.09 -3.35
CA PHE A 57 2.30 -0.28 -3.37
C PHE A 57 1.32 -1.21 -2.67
N PHE A 58 1.09 -2.37 -3.24
CA PHE A 58 0.09 -3.30 -2.72
C PHE A 58 0.58 -4.74 -2.75
N CYS A 59 0.37 -5.45 -1.64
CA CYS A 59 0.59 -6.89 -1.53
C CYS A 59 -0.74 -7.57 -1.24
N PHE A 60 -1.25 -8.33 -2.21
CA PHE A 60 -2.54 -8.99 -2.06
C PHE A 60 -2.52 -10.09 -0.99
N GLU A 61 -1.44 -10.85 -0.93
CA GLU A 61 -1.32 -11.93 0.06
C GLU A 61 -1.43 -11.44 1.50
N LEU A 62 -0.89 -10.27 1.77
CA LEU A 62 -0.91 -9.68 3.10
C LEU A 62 -2.07 -8.71 3.31
N LEU A 63 -2.79 -8.37 2.24
CA LEU A 63 -3.78 -7.29 2.23
C LEU A 63 -3.16 -6.02 2.82
N LEU A 64 -1.94 -5.73 2.42
CA LEU A 64 -1.16 -4.59 2.92
C LEU A 64 -0.90 -3.61 1.78
N PHE A 65 -1.17 -2.34 2.02
CA PHE A 65 -0.72 -1.32 1.10
C PHE A 65 0.17 -0.30 1.78
N ILE A 66 1.12 0.22 1.01
CA ILE A 66 2.10 1.20 1.47
C ILE A 66 1.87 2.47 0.69
N GLU A 67 1.81 3.60 1.40
CA GLU A 67 1.64 4.92 0.79
C GLU A 67 2.85 5.79 1.07
N VAL A 68 3.24 6.56 0.06
CA VAL A 68 4.31 7.53 0.17
C VAL A 68 3.68 8.93 0.07
N ASP A 69 3.69 9.65 1.17
CA ASP A 69 3.10 10.98 1.20
C ASP A 69 4.11 12.01 0.72
N GLY A 70 3.77 12.65 -0.40
CA GLY A 70 4.67 13.54 -1.08
C GLY A 70 4.93 14.84 -0.36
N SER A 71 4.00 15.52 0.10
CA SER A 71 4.16 16.77 0.79
C SER A 71 2.83 17.30 1.26
N ILE A 72 2.86 18.22 1.93
CA ILE A 72 2.02 19.12 2.64
C ILE A 72 0.59 19.15 2.09
N HIS A 73 -0.29 18.46 2.76
CA HIS A 73 -1.74 18.61 2.55
C HIS A 73 -2.19 19.79 3.39
N THR A 74 -2.10 20.98 2.84
CA THR A 74 -2.45 22.19 3.55
C THR A 74 -3.93 22.53 3.43
N LEU A 75 -4.66 21.89 2.51
CA LEU A 75 -6.07 22.18 2.31
C LEU A 75 -6.93 21.19 3.08
N THR A 76 -7.89 21.73 3.80
CA THR A 76 -8.82 20.93 4.60
C THR A 76 -9.57 19.90 3.76
N GLU A 77 -9.95 20.25 2.54
CA GLU A 77 -10.66 19.36 1.65
C GLU A 77 -9.83 18.12 1.30
N ILE A 78 -8.54 18.32 1.02
CA ILE A 78 -7.63 17.22 0.69
C ILE A 78 -7.50 16.30 1.90
N ALA A 79 -7.36 16.87 3.10
CA ALA A 79 -7.25 16.09 4.32
C ALA A 79 -8.50 15.26 4.60
N LEU A 80 -9.68 15.83 4.34
CA LEU A 80 -10.94 15.12 4.54
C LEU A 80 -11.10 13.99 3.53
N ASN A 81 -10.74 14.22 2.28
CA ASN A 81 -10.79 13.20 1.25
C ASN A 81 -9.82 12.05 1.55
N ASP A 82 -8.66 12.37 2.10
CA ASP A 82 -7.68 11.36 2.50
C ASP A 82 -8.22 10.48 3.63
N LYS A 83 -8.91 11.08 4.60
CA LYS A 83 -9.52 10.31 5.69
C LYS A 83 -10.62 9.39 5.20
N GLU A 84 -11.46 9.87 4.31
CA GLU A 84 -12.54 9.07 3.73
C GLU A 84 -11.96 7.92 2.93
N ARG A 85 -10.94 8.19 2.12
CA ARG A 85 -10.23 7.19 1.33
C ARG A 85 -9.65 6.11 2.24
N GLU A 86 -8.93 6.52 3.28
CA GLU A 86 -8.32 5.59 4.23
C GLU A 86 -9.39 4.76 4.94
N SER A 87 -10.46 5.40 5.39
CA SER A 87 -11.57 4.70 6.06
C SER A 87 -12.20 3.65 5.14
N ASN A 88 -12.43 3.99 3.88
CA ASN A 88 -12.99 3.06 2.90
C ASN A 88 -12.05 1.88 2.66
N LEU A 89 -10.77 2.12 2.55
CA LEU A 89 -9.80 1.05 2.33
C LEU A 89 -9.67 0.15 3.55
N LEU A 90 -9.64 0.73 4.75
CA LEU A 90 -9.58 -0.05 5.98
C LEU A 90 -10.84 -0.91 6.17
N SER A 91 -12.00 -0.41 5.74
CA SER A 91 -13.25 -1.16 5.85
C SER A 91 -13.26 -2.40 4.95
N LEU A 92 -12.37 -2.47 3.97
CA LEU A 92 -12.22 -3.64 3.10
C LEU A 92 -11.30 -4.71 3.73
N GLY A 93 -10.83 -4.48 4.94
CA GLY A 93 -9.95 -5.43 5.62
C GLY A 93 -8.47 -5.25 5.30
N LEU A 94 -8.12 -4.11 4.73
CA LEU A 94 -6.74 -3.85 4.33
C LEU A 94 -5.93 -3.24 5.47
N HIS A 95 -4.63 -3.54 5.47
CA HIS A 95 -3.68 -2.91 6.37
C HIS A 95 -2.95 -1.80 5.62
N ILE A 96 -2.59 -0.73 6.33
CA ILE A 96 -1.90 0.40 5.73
C ILE A 96 -0.66 0.79 6.54
N ILE A 97 0.38 1.20 5.83
CA ILE A 97 1.52 1.87 6.44
C ILE A 97 1.93 3.03 5.53
N ARG A 98 2.26 4.16 6.13
CA ARG A 98 2.61 5.38 5.42
C ARG A 98 3.98 5.88 5.78
N PHE A 99 4.65 6.44 4.78
CA PHE A 99 5.94 7.07 4.97
C PHE A 99 5.94 8.41 4.24
N THR A 100 6.70 9.37 4.77
CA THR A 100 6.90 10.64 4.08
C THR A 100 8.06 10.51 3.09
N ASN A 101 8.09 11.40 2.09
CA ASN A 101 9.23 11.46 1.17
C ASN A 101 10.54 11.63 1.95
N GLU A 102 10.52 12.48 2.96
CA GLU A 102 11.70 12.72 3.77
C GLU A 102 12.22 11.47 4.45
N GLU A 103 11.32 10.67 5.04
CA GLU A 103 11.73 9.41 5.66
C GLU A 103 12.41 8.47 4.66
N ILE A 104 11.87 8.39 3.45
CA ILE A 104 12.43 7.52 2.42
C ILE A 104 13.82 8.01 2.00
N PHE A 105 14.01 9.31 1.82
CA PHE A 105 15.29 9.85 1.39
C PHE A 105 16.35 9.87 2.48
N THR A 106 15.95 10.04 3.73
CA THR A 106 16.91 10.25 4.82
C THR A 106 17.03 9.08 5.78
N ASN A 107 16.06 8.15 5.80
CA ASN A 107 16.06 7.07 6.78
C ASN A 107 15.44 5.79 6.21
N ILE A 108 15.94 5.38 5.05
CA ILE A 108 15.39 4.22 4.34
C ILE A 108 15.49 2.93 5.17
N GLU A 109 16.55 2.77 5.96
CA GLU A 109 16.70 1.57 6.77
C GLU A 109 15.60 1.43 7.79
N LYS A 110 15.18 2.53 8.41
CA LYS A 110 14.06 2.51 9.35
C LYS A 110 12.75 2.21 8.61
N VAL A 111 12.55 2.78 7.43
CA VAL A 111 11.37 2.50 6.61
C VAL A 111 11.28 1.00 6.33
N LEU A 112 12.37 0.39 5.90
CA LEU A 112 12.38 -1.04 5.59
C LEU A 112 12.17 -1.90 6.83
N ALA A 113 12.71 -1.47 7.98
CA ALA A 113 12.49 -2.17 9.24
C ALA A 113 11.02 -2.10 9.67
N ASP A 114 10.38 -0.95 9.48
CA ASP A 114 8.96 -0.78 9.80
C ASP A 114 8.08 -1.66 8.89
N ILE A 115 8.43 -1.79 7.63
CA ILE A 115 7.71 -2.67 6.71
C ILE A 115 7.85 -4.13 7.15
N LYS A 116 9.05 -4.56 7.48
CA LYS A 116 9.27 -5.92 8.01
C LYS A 116 8.44 -6.17 9.27
N HIS A 117 8.37 -5.18 10.12
CA HIS A 117 7.63 -5.30 11.38
C HIS A 117 6.12 -5.50 11.13
N ILE A 118 5.52 -4.68 10.25
CA ILE A 118 4.09 -4.83 9.98
C ILE A 118 3.80 -6.15 9.27
N ILE A 119 4.68 -6.60 8.39
CA ILE A 119 4.52 -7.90 7.75
C ILE A 119 4.51 -9.01 8.81
N SER A 120 5.43 -8.94 9.76
CA SER A 120 5.50 -9.90 10.86
C SER A 120 4.23 -9.89 11.71
N GLU A 121 3.68 -8.72 12.00
CA GLU A 121 2.42 -8.61 12.73
C GLU A 121 1.26 -9.25 11.96
N ILE A 122 1.18 -9.00 10.66
CA ILE A 122 0.13 -9.58 9.82
C ILE A 122 0.25 -11.10 9.78
N GLU A 123 1.46 -11.62 9.66
CA GLU A 123 1.70 -13.06 9.68
C GLU A 123 1.26 -13.68 10.99
N THR A 124 1.51 -13.00 12.11
CA THR A 124 1.08 -13.45 13.42
C THR A 124 -0.43 -13.51 13.53
N LEU A 125 -1.12 -12.46 13.02
CA LEU A 125 -2.58 -12.43 13.02
C LEU A 125 -3.17 -13.56 12.19
N LYS A 126 -2.60 -13.83 11.02
CA LYS A 126 -3.06 -14.93 10.17
C LYS A 126 -2.87 -16.29 10.85
N SER A 127 -1.76 -16.48 11.54
CA SER A 127 -1.50 -17.68 12.28
C SER A 127 -2.53 -17.88 13.38
N PHE A 128 -2.91 -16.80 14.06
CA PHE A 128 -3.93 -16.82 15.10
C PHE A 128 -5.29 -17.22 14.52
N GLU A 129 -5.67 -16.64 13.42
CA GLU A 129 -6.94 -16.95 12.77
C GLU A 129 -6.99 -18.41 12.32
N THR A 130 -5.91 -18.92 11.79
CA THR A 130 -5.81 -20.32 11.38
C THR A 130 -5.98 -21.26 12.58
N ASN A 131 -5.45 -20.91 13.74
CA ASN A 131 -5.55 -21.73 14.95
C ASN A 131 -6.92 -21.68 15.58
N ILE A 132 -7.70 -20.67 15.31
CA ILE A 132 -9.02 -20.49 15.90
C ILE A 132 -10.12 -21.10 15.04
N SER A 133 -9.94 -21.08 13.73
CA SER A 133 -10.98 -21.55 12.82
C SER A 133 -10.89 -23.03 12.55
N TYR A 134 -11.83 -23.77 13.17
CA TYR A 134 -12.07 -25.17 12.87
C TYR A 134 -13.30 -25.67 13.58
#